data_ef2ace8149e89e7586ca2224a9dd11d9
#
_entry.id   ef2ace8149e89e7586ca2224a9dd11d9
#
_cell.length_a   1.000
_cell.length_b   1.000
_cell.length_c   1.000
_cell.angle_alpha   90.00
_cell.angle_beta   90.00
_cell.angle_gamma   90.00
#
_symmetry.space_group_name_H-M   'P 1'
#
loop_
_entity.id
_entity.type
_entity.pdbx_description
1 polymer ?
#
loop_
_entity_poly.entity_id
_entity_poly.type
_entity_poly.pdbx_seq_one_letter_code
_entity_poly.pdbx_strand_id
1 'polypeptide(L)'
;ISHWYGRLGNNIQQCAVGTMAAALTQSTFESIEHEIIKKHTTSFGQNNQEIRSKFFYWEGPYKEVNIDKEFIYENMRQICKTYIEPHIQAPRVDLPDDCIVIHIRSGDVFDRRVQNPSNYIPNPLYFYMQLVEQFEQAIVVTEGDNHNPILDELRKHPKVTIQSKTVAEDFGTLLSAKHLANSGVGTFGIAAALCSHNIETLHCTDISMSEHLNYKMLLGTDVTVSLMPLY
;
A
#
# COMPACT_ATOMS: atom_id res chain seq x y z
N ILE A 1 0.75 19.37 -1.06
CA ILE A 1 1.47 18.60 -2.13
C ILE A 1 1.39 19.39 -3.41
N SER A 2 2.53 19.64 -4.04
CA SER A 2 2.63 20.36 -5.32
C SER A 2 2.91 19.43 -6.52
N HIS A 3 3.23 18.18 -6.26
CA HIS A 3 3.54 17.18 -7.28
C HIS A 3 3.42 15.76 -6.74
N TRP A 4 2.87 14.84 -7.56
CA TRP A 4 2.82 13.42 -7.25
C TRP A 4 4.09 12.70 -7.71
N TYR A 5 4.62 11.85 -6.84
CA TYR A 5 5.76 11.00 -7.16
C TYR A 5 5.39 9.53 -7.11
N GLY A 6 5.77 8.82 -8.16
CA GLY A 6 5.49 7.40 -8.28
C GLY A 6 4.02 7.10 -8.56
N ARG A 7 3.56 5.93 -8.10
CA ARG A 7 2.20 5.43 -8.32
C ARG A 7 1.33 5.62 -7.07
N LEU A 8 0.05 5.25 -7.14
CA LEU A 8 -0.98 5.47 -6.11
C LEU A 8 -0.50 5.13 -4.68
N GLY A 9 0.16 3.99 -4.47
CA GLY A 9 0.67 3.62 -3.14
C GLY A 9 1.65 4.63 -2.56
N ASN A 10 2.56 5.18 -3.38
CA ASN A 10 3.46 6.25 -2.98
C ASN A 10 2.70 7.56 -2.72
N ASN A 11 1.70 7.86 -3.56
CA ASN A 11 0.91 9.09 -3.44
C ASN A 11 0.09 9.12 -2.15
N ILE A 12 -0.48 7.98 -1.72
CA ILE A 12 -1.16 7.85 -0.43
C ILE A 12 -0.18 8.12 0.72
N GLN A 13 1.02 7.57 0.67
CA GLN A 13 2.03 7.81 1.70
C GLN A 13 2.54 9.25 1.69
N GLN A 14 2.66 9.90 0.51
CA GLN A 14 2.94 11.33 0.42
C GLN A 14 1.84 12.17 1.11
N CYS A 15 0.57 11.84 0.88
CA CYS A 15 -0.54 12.50 1.57
C CYS A 15 -0.43 12.34 3.08
N ALA A 16 -0.17 11.12 3.56
CA ALA A 16 -0.08 10.84 4.98
C ALA A 16 1.06 11.61 5.65
N VAL A 17 2.26 11.58 5.07
CA VAL A 17 3.42 12.33 5.59
C VAL A 17 3.19 13.84 5.54
N GLY A 18 2.60 14.36 4.46
CA GLY A 18 2.23 15.77 4.37
C GLY A 18 1.20 16.19 5.41
N THR A 19 0.22 15.34 5.67
CA THR A 19 -0.80 15.56 6.72
C THR A 19 -0.17 15.57 8.12
N MET A 20 0.75 14.65 8.42
CA MET A 20 1.49 14.64 9.68
C MET A 20 2.32 15.91 9.87
N ALA A 21 3.03 16.33 8.82
CA ALA A 21 3.81 17.56 8.83
C ALA A 21 2.92 18.78 9.13
N ALA A 22 1.75 18.87 8.50
CA ALA A 22 0.81 19.94 8.75
C ALA A 22 0.27 19.92 10.20
N ALA A 23 -0.03 18.74 10.73
CA ALA A 23 -0.49 18.59 12.11
C ALA A 23 0.57 19.06 13.12
N LEU A 24 1.82 18.65 12.95
CA LEU A 24 2.93 19.04 13.84
C LEU A 24 3.27 20.52 13.76
N THR A 25 3.16 21.13 12.59
CA THR A 25 3.44 22.56 12.39
C THR A 25 2.22 23.45 12.62
N GLN A 26 1.07 22.89 13.00
CA GLN A 26 -0.20 23.63 13.17
C GLN A 26 -0.56 24.43 11.91
N SER A 27 -0.38 23.82 10.76
CA SER A 27 -0.63 24.40 9.45
C SER A 27 -1.75 23.66 8.69
N THR A 28 -1.94 23.96 7.44
CA THR A 28 -2.95 23.33 6.59
C THR A 28 -2.27 22.43 5.56
N PHE A 29 -2.73 21.19 5.50
CA PHE A 29 -2.39 20.27 4.40
C PHE A 29 -3.34 20.51 3.23
N GLU A 30 -2.79 20.59 2.01
CA GLU A 30 -3.55 20.63 0.77
C GLU A 30 -2.97 19.63 -0.22
N SER A 31 -3.83 18.75 -0.78
CA SER A 31 -3.49 17.87 -1.89
C SER A 31 -3.82 18.55 -3.22
N ILE A 32 -3.16 18.12 -4.30
CA ILE A 32 -3.57 18.46 -5.68
C ILE A 32 -4.48 17.36 -6.24
N GLU A 33 -5.07 17.61 -7.40
CA GLU A 33 -5.90 16.65 -8.11
C GLU A 33 -5.14 15.37 -8.43
N HIS A 34 -5.80 14.22 -8.26
CA HIS A 34 -5.30 12.89 -8.58
C HIS A 34 -6.45 12.04 -9.14
N GLU A 35 -6.14 11.08 -9.99
CA GLU A 35 -7.13 10.21 -10.62
C GLU A 35 -8.05 9.48 -9.62
N ILE A 36 -7.48 9.09 -8.46
CA ILE A 36 -8.18 8.27 -7.45
C ILE A 36 -8.34 9.00 -6.12
N ILE A 37 -7.51 9.99 -5.82
CA ILE A 37 -7.58 10.75 -4.56
C ILE A 37 -8.20 12.12 -4.85
N LYS A 38 -9.39 12.38 -4.32
CA LYS A 38 -10.00 13.72 -4.43
C LYS A 38 -9.09 14.77 -3.84
N LYS A 39 -8.95 15.89 -4.52
CA LYS A 39 -8.34 17.08 -3.93
C LYS A 39 -9.05 17.40 -2.62
N HIS A 40 -8.27 17.56 -1.57
CA HIS A 40 -8.81 17.88 -0.25
C HIS A 40 -7.85 18.79 0.53
N THR A 41 -8.42 19.42 1.56
CA THR A 41 -7.71 20.32 2.46
C THR A 41 -8.03 19.92 3.90
N THR A 42 -7.00 19.80 4.73
CA THR A 42 -7.16 19.52 6.18
C THR A 42 -6.38 20.55 6.97
N SER A 43 -7.08 21.30 7.83
CA SER A 43 -6.46 22.35 8.64
C SER A 43 -6.25 21.87 10.08
N PHE A 44 -5.05 22.07 10.59
CA PHE A 44 -4.65 21.78 11.97
C PHE A 44 -4.35 23.06 12.76
N GLY A 45 -4.31 24.21 12.12
CA GLY A 45 -4.04 25.50 12.72
C GLY A 45 -3.91 26.61 11.67
N GLN A 46 -3.44 27.77 12.12
CA GLN A 46 -3.33 28.98 11.29
C GLN A 46 -1.89 29.36 10.94
N ASN A 47 -0.96 28.47 11.11
CA ASN A 47 0.42 28.73 10.73
C ASN A 47 0.54 28.78 9.21
N ASN A 48 0.97 29.92 8.67
CA ASN A 48 1.10 30.13 7.23
C ASN A 48 2.48 29.73 6.69
N GLN A 49 3.24 28.93 7.43
CA GLN A 49 4.48 28.40 6.91
C GLN A 49 4.20 27.44 5.76
N GLU A 50 4.56 27.83 4.55
CA GLU A 50 4.38 26.98 3.37
C GLU A 50 5.57 26.01 3.25
N ILE A 51 5.31 24.72 3.49
CA ILE A 51 6.27 23.66 3.20
C ILE A 51 5.93 23.10 1.84
N ARG A 52 6.61 23.56 0.81
CA ARG A 52 6.52 23.00 -0.55
C ARG A 52 7.44 21.80 -0.63
N SER A 53 6.91 20.60 -0.49
CA SER A 53 7.74 19.45 -0.59
C SER A 53 7.65 18.76 -1.93
N LYS A 54 8.81 18.60 -2.56
CA LYS A 54 9.07 17.71 -3.69
C LYS A 54 9.73 16.44 -3.15
N PHE A 55 9.07 15.68 -2.30
CA PHE A 55 9.75 14.53 -1.71
C PHE A 55 8.97 13.25 -1.94
N PHE A 56 9.70 12.20 -2.07
CA PHE A 56 9.20 10.87 -1.85
C PHE A 56 8.82 10.69 -0.39
N TYR A 57 7.85 9.83 -0.10
CA TYR A 57 7.38 9.56 1.25
C TYR A 57 8.50 9.11 2.22
N TRP A 58 9.58 8.51 1.73
CA TRP A 58 10.74 8.08 2.54
C TRP A 58 11.80 9.16 2.74
N GLU A 59 11.80 10.21 1.92
CA GLU A 59 12.72 11.34 2.02
C GLU A 59 12.08 12.56 2.66
N GLY A 60 10.86 12.43 3.09
CA GLY A 60 9.91 13.42 3.49
C GLY A 60 10.38 14.68 4.22
N PRO A 61 9.43 15.46 4.74
CA PRO A 61 9.74 16.69 5.47
C PRO A 61 10.46 16.45 6.79
N TYR A 62 10.98 15.24 7.01
CA TYR A 62 11.69 14.85 8.22
C TYR A 62 12.71 15.87 8.68
N LYS A 63 13.49 16.42 7.72
CA LYS A 63 14.53 17.41 8.00
C LYS A 63 13.97 18.81 8.24
N GLU A 64 12.87 19.16 7.55
CA GLU A 64 12.28 20.50 7.61
C GLU A 64 11.39 20.70 8.84
N VAL A 65 10.74 19.63 9.30
CA VAL A 65 9.80 19.66 10.45
C VAL A 65 10.28 18.81 11.63
N ASN A 66 11.48 18.28 11.58
CA ASN A 66 12.10 17.48 12.63
C ASN A 66 11.22 16.29 13.09
N ILE A 67 10.63 15.59 12.12
CA ILE A 67 9.86 14.36 12.39
C ILE A 67 10.82 13.18 12.31
N ASP A 68 10.86 12.34 13.31
CA ASP A 68 11.59 11.09 13.25
C ASP A 68 10.80 10.00 12.51
N LYS A 69 11.50 8.98 12.07
CA LYS A 69 10.96 7.88 11.28
C LYS A 69 9.98 7.02 12.11
N GLU A 70 10.22 6.89 13.40
CA GLU A 70 9.39 6.11 14.32
C GLU A 70 8.03 6.76 14.48
N PHE A 71 8.00 8.07 14.70
CA PHE A 71 6.75 8.83 14.75
C PHE A 71 5.88 8.63 13.51
N ILE A 72 6.50 8.61 12.32
CA ILE A 72 5.76 8.37 11.09
C ILE A 72 5.18 6.96 11.06
N TYR A 73 5.95 5.96 11.40
CA TYR A 73 5.47 4.58 11.39
C TYR A 73 4.31 4.39 12.37
N GLU A 74 4.42 4.92 13.58
CA GLU A 74 3.37 4.80 14.60
C GLU A 74 2.06 5.50 14.22
N ASN A 75 2.12 6.58 13.45
CA ASN A 75 0.94 7.38 13.11
C ASN A 75 0.41 7.15 11.70
N MET A 76 1.15 6.47 10.83
CA MET A 76 0.84 6.34 9.40
C MET A 76 -0.57 5.77 9.16
N ARG A 77 -0.91 4.65 9.81
CA ARG A 77 -2.20 4.00 9.63
C ARG A 77 -3.36 4.89 10.09
N GLN A 78 -3.25 5.47 11.28
CA GLN A 78 -4.30 6.35 11.80
C GLN A 78 -4.53 7.55 10.89
N ILE A 79 -3.47 8.16 10.40
CA ILE A 79 -3.54 9.28 9.45
C ILE A 79 -4.17 8.83 8.13
N CYS A 80 -3.75 7.70 7.57
CA CYS A 80 -4.33 7.16 6.33
C CYS A 80 -5.84 6.91 6.48
N LYS A 81 -6.27 6.26 7.56
CA LYS A 81 -7.69 5.97 7.82
C LYS A 81 -8.53 7.22 8.04
N THR A 82 -7.99 8.21 8.77
CA THR A 82 -8.76 9.38 9.18
C THR A 82 -8.82 10.47 8.13
N TYR A 83 -7.71 10.71 7.43
CA TYR A 83 -7.57 11.90 6.59
C TYR A 83 -7.39 11.61 5.10
N ILE A 84 -7.04 10.38 4.72
CA ILE A 84 -6.79 10.06 3.31
C ILE A 84 -7.89 9.15 2.74
N GLU A 85 -8.25 8.10 3.46
CA GLU A 85 -9.23 7.11 3.00
C GLU A 85 -10.59 7.75 2.60
N PRO A 86 -11.15 8.73 3.34
CA PRO A 86 -12.42 9.36 2.95
C PRO A 86 -12.39 10.08 1.59
N HIS A 87 -11.20 10.35 1.08
CA HIS A 87 -11.00 11.01 -0.22
C HIS A 87 -10.61 10.04 -1.34
N ILE A 88 -10.51 8.74 -1.06
CA ILE A 88 -10.17 7.72 -2.07
C ILE A 88 -11.42 7.32 -2.85
N GLN A 89 -11.37 7.52 -4.17
CA GLN A 89 -12.40 7.14 -5.11
C GLN A 89 -12.16 5.72 -5.65
N ALA A 90 -12.35 4.73 -4.81
CA ALA A 90 -12.19 3.32 -5.16
C ALA A 90 -13.44 2.55 -4.71
N PRO A 91 -14.13 1.84 -5.63
CA PRO A 91 -15.36 1.11 -5.30
C PRO A 91 -15.03 -0.07 -4.37
N ARG A 92 -15.73 -0.15 -3.26
CA ARG A 92 -15.64 -1.31 -2.36
C ARG A 92 -16.38 -2.49 -2.96
N VAL A 93 -15.88 -3.69 -2.69
CA VAL A 93 -16.52 -4.95 -3.10
C VAL A 93 -16.87 -5.77 -1.86
N ASP A 94 -17.95 -6.52 -1.97
CA ASP A 94 -18.31 -7.49 -0.93
C ASP A 94 -17.50 -8.78 -1.16
N LEU A 95 -16.74 -9.19 -0.15
CA LEU A 95 -15.88 -10.36 -0.21
C LEU A 95 -16.30 -11.35 0.89
N PRO A 96 -16.29 -12.66 0.59
CA PRO A 96 -16.49 -13.68 1.62
C PRO A 96 -15.47 -13.57 2.75
N ASP A 97 -15.86 -13.93 3.95
CA ASP A 97 -14.97 -13.89 5.12
C ASP A 97 -13.74 -14.79 4.96
N ASP A 98 -13.89 -15.92 4.27
CA ASP A 98 -12.80 -16.87 3.98
C ASP A 98 -12.22 -16.66 2.58
N CYS A 99 -12.00 -15.40 2.22
CA CYS A 99 -11.36 -14.99 0.98
C CYS A 99 -10.06 -14.25 1.27
N ILE A 100 -8.96 -14.69 0.63
CA ILE A 100 -7.72 -13.93 0.62
C ILE A 100 -7.60 -13.10 -0.66
N VAL A 101 -7.22 -11.83 -0.51
CA VAL A 101 -6.83 -10.99 -1.64
C VAL A 101 -5.30 -10.95 -1.71
N ILE A 102 -4.75 -11.26 -2.85
CA ILE A 102 -3.31 -11.35 -3.07
C ILE A 102 -2.90 -10.27 -4.07
N HIS A 103 -2.09 -9.31 -3.65
CA HIS A 103 -1.48 -8.36 -4.58
C HIS A 103 -0.20 -8.95 -5.14
N ILE A 104 -0.11 -9.07 -6.45
CA ILE A 104 1.10 -9.50 -7.17
C ILE A 104 1.57 -8.39 -8.10
N ARG A 105 2.76 -7.87 -7.83
CA ARG A 105 3.43 -6.92 -8.71
C ARG A 105 3.90 -7.62 -9.98
N SER A 106 3.63 -7.00 -11.12
CA SER A 106 4.08 -7.41 -12.45
C SER A 106 4.76 -6.23 -13.16
N GLY A 107 4.53 -6.01 -14.41
CA GLY A 107 4.93 -4.82 -15.15
C GLY A 107 6.44 -4.60 -15.20
N ASP A 108 6.81 -3.39 -14.87
CA ASP A 108 8.18 -2.89 -14.92
C ASP A 108 9.18 -3.67 -14.05
N VAL A 109 8.72 -4.34 -12.99
CA VAL A 109 9.60 -5.17 -12.14
C VAL A 109 10.18 -6.37 -12.91
N PHE A 110 9.46 -6.87 -13.92
CA PHE A 110 9.87 -7.98 -14.76
C PHE A 110 10.35 -7.53 -16.15
N ASP A 111 10.35 -6.24 -16.44
CA ASP A 111 10.90 -5.71 -17.69
C ASP A 111 12.44 -5.66 -17.62
N ARG A 112 13.10 -6.51 -18.41
CA ARG A 112 14.57 -6.59 -18.49
C ARG A 112 15.25 -5.30 -18.93
N ARG A 113 14.50 -4.36 -19.51
CA ARG A 113 14.99 -3.03 -19.92
C ARG A 113 15.02 -2.04 -18.75
N VAL A 114 14.35 -2.34 -17.65
CA VAL A 114 14.31 -1.50 -16.44
C VAL A 114 15.32 -2.05 -15.45
N GLN A 115 16.22 -1.18 -15.00
CA GLN A 115 17.15 -1.51 -13.93
C GLN A 115 16.43 -1.35 -12.58
N ASN A 116 15.98 -2.46 -12.02
CA ASN A 116 15.37 -2.48 -10.71
C ASN A 116 16.43 -2.42 -9.59
N PRO A 117 16.13 -1.78 -8.45
CA PRO A 117 16.97 -1.87 -7.28
C PRO A 117 17.19 -3.32 -6.83
N SER A 118 18.37 -3.63 -6.30
CA SER A 118 18.73 -5.00 -5.86
C SER A 118 17.87 -5.56 -4.73
N ASN A 119 17.15 -4.69 -4.02
CA ASN A 119 16.20 -5.05 -2.95
C ASN A 119 14.78 -5.30 -3.46
N TYR A 120 14.54 -5.25 -4.77
CA TYR A 120 13.26 -5.63 -5.39
C TYR A 120 13.18 -7.15 -5.50
N ILE A 121 12.81 -7.79 -4.40
CA ILE A 121 12.69 -9.26 -4.30
C ILE A 121 11.21 -9.63 -4.24
N PRO A 122 10.60 -10.10 -5.37
CA PRO A 122 9.24 -10.60 -5.37
C PRO A 122 9.12 -11.85 -4.49
N ASN A 123 7.97 -12.03 -3.86
CA ASN A 123 7.70 -13.24 -3.12
C ASN A 123 7.68 -14.47 -4.05
N PRO A 124 8.16 -15.63 -3.61
CA PRO A 124 8.19 -16.84 -4.42
C PRO A 124 6.80 -17.48 -4.54
N LEU A 125 6.60 -18.30 -5.57
CA LEU A 125 5.35 -18.99 -5.85
C LEU A 125 4.81 -19.78 -4.64
N TYR A 126 5.69 -20.47 -3.91
CA TYR A 126 5.26 -21.30 -2.77
C TYR A 126 4.57 -20.48 -1.67
N PHE A 127 4.97 -19.22 -1.45
CA PHE A 127 4.32 -18.31 -0.51
C PHE A 127 2.83 -18.13 -0.85
N TYR A 128 2.54 -17.86 -2.10
CA TYR A 128 1.17 -17.67 -2.56
C TYR A 128 0.36 -18.97 -2.55
N MET A 129 0.97 -20.08 -2.97
CA MET A 129 0.32 -21.39 -2.97
C MET A 129 -0.06 -21.84 -1.57
N GLN A 130 0.81 -21.64 -0.58
CA GLN A 130 0.47 -21.95 0.80
C GLN A 130 -0.70 -21.11 1.34
N LEU A 131 -0.80 -19.86 0.93
CA LEU A 131 -1.94 -19.01 1.32
C LEU A 131 -3.22 -19.47 0.62
N VAL A 132 -3.18 -19.72 -0.68
CA VAL A 132 -4.35 -20.19 -1.43
C VAL A 132 -4.93 -21.48 -0.85
N GLU A 133 -4.11 -22.38 -0.33
CA GLU A 133 -4.58 -23.62 0.31
C GLU A 133 -5.30 -23.37 1.66
N GLN A 134 -4.98 -22.30 2.34
CA GLN A 134 -5.55 -21.97 3.67
C GLN A 134 -6.95 -21.32 3.58
N PHE A 135 -7.33 -20.79 2.41
CA PHE A 135 -8.59 -20.09 2.20
C PHE A 135 -9.49 -20.81 1.21
N GLU A 136 -10.79 -20.56 1.26
CA GLU A 136 -11.75 -21.15 0.30
C GLU A 136 -11.68 -20.46 -1.05
N GLN A 137 -11.32 -19.18 -1.09
CA GLN A 137 -11.17 -18.38 -2.31
C GLN A 137 -9.93 -17.47 -2.26
N ALA A 138 -9.34 -17.24 -3.43
CA ALA A 138 -8.25 -16.30 -3.59
C ALA A 138 -8.48 -15.39 -4.80
N ILE A 139 -8.43 -14.08 -4.59
CA ILE A 139 -8.47 -13.08 -5.66
C ILE A 139 -7.06 -12.51 -5.81
N VAL A 140 -6.45 -12.75 -6.95
CA VAL A 140 -5.12 -12.22 -7.28
C VAL A 140 -5.29 -10.94 -8.07
N VAL A 141 -4.92 -9.82 -7.48
CA VAL A 141 -4.90 -8.48 -8.10
C VAL A 141 -3.51 -8.21 -8.66
N THR A 142 -3.43 -7.94 -9.96
CA THR A 142 -2.15 -7.75 -10.67
C THR A 142 -2.29 -6.80 -11.86
N GLU A 143 -1.17 -6.33 -12.40
CA GLU A 143 -1.15 -5.61 -13.68
C GLU A 143 -1.51 -6.56 -14.86
N GLY A 144 -2.12 -5.99 -15.92
CA GLY A 144 -2.63 -6.75 -17.08
C GLY A 144 -1.59 -7.25 -18.06
N ASP A 145 -0.30 -6.99 -17.80
CA ASP A 145 0.79 -7.35 -18.73
C ASP A 145 1.22 -8.83 -18.67
N ASN A 146 0.89 -9.52 -17.60
CA ASN A 146 1.25 -10.93 -17.34
C ASN A 146 2.76 -11.24 -17.36
N HIS A 147 3.62 -10.27 -17.09
CA HIS A 147 5.07 -10.47 -17.11
C HIS A 147 5.58 -11.31 -15.93
N ASN A 148 4.83 -11.37 -14.83
CA ASN A 148 5.20 -12.19 -13.70
C ASN A 148 4.86 -13.67 -13.95
N PRO A 149 5.86 -14.57 -14.05
CA PRO A 149 5.64 -15.98 -14.40
C PRO A 149 4.81 -16.77 -13.37
N ILE A 150 4.72 -16.27 -12.14
CA ILE A 150 3.92 -16.89 -11.07
C ILE A 150 2.43 -16.91 -11.41
N LEU A 151 1.96 -15.93 -12.20
CA LEU A 151 0.55 -15.80 -12.57
C LEU A 151 0.05 -17.00 -13.36
N ASP A 152 0.89 -17.59 -14.22
CA ASP A 152 0.52 -18.75 -15.03
C ASP A 152 0.30 -20.00 -14.17
N GLU A 153 1.05 -20.15 -13.09
CA GLU A 153 0.86 -21.24 -12.14
C GLU A 153 -0.38 -21.02 -11.26
N LEU A 154 -0.58 -19.82 -10.77
CA LEU A 154 -1.75 -19.48 -9.94
C LEU A 154 -3.07 -19.64 -10.71
N ARG A 155 -3.11 -19.32 -12.00
CA ARG A 155 -4.30 -19.53 -12.85
C ARG A 155 -4.78 -20.98 -12.94
N LYS A 156 -3.91 -21.93 -12.72
CA LYS A 156 -4.25 -23.36 -12.75
C LYS A 156 -4.99 -23.82 -11.49
N HIS A 157 -4.92 -23.02 -10.42
CA HIS A 157 -5.51 -23.40 -9.15
C HIS A 157 -7.01 -23.08 -9.11
N PRO A 158 -7.90 -24.04 -8.75
CA PRO A 158 -9.35 -23.87 -8.85
C PRO A 158 -9.93 -22.80 -7.94
N LYS A 159 -9.26 -22.47 -6.82
CA LYS A 159 -9.69 -21.43 -5.88
C LYS A 159 -9.27 -20.02 -6.32
N VAL A 160 -8.44 -19.88 -7.36
CA VAL A 160 -7.83 -18.61 -7.75
C VAL A 160 -8.62 -17.91 -8.86
N THR A 161 -8.94 -16.66 -8.65
CA THR A 161 -9.42 -15.73 -9.67
C THR A 161 -8.40 -14.63 -9.89
N ILE A 162 -7.91 -14.47 -11.12
CA ILE A 162 -7.01 -13.36 -11.46
C ILE A 162 -7.84 -12.14 -11.85
N GLN A 163 -7.57 -11.01 -11.22
CA GLN A 163 -8.18 -9.72 -11.50
C GLN A 163 -7.11 -8.73 -11.99
N SER A 164 -7.44 -8.05 -13.10
CA SER A 164 -6.69 -6.90 -13.59
C SER A 164 -7.69 -5.95 -14.22
N LYS A 165 -8.12 -4.97 -13.47
CA LYS A 165 -9.12 -3.97 -13.83
C LYS A 165 -8.51 -2.57 -13.86
N THR A 166 -9.32 -1.55 -13.69
CA THR A 166 -8.81 -0.20 -13.45
C THR A 166 -8.11 -0.12 -12.10
N VAL A 167 -7.16 0.81 -11.96
CA VAL A 167 -6.42 1.00 -10.69
C VAL A 167 -7.37 1.28 -9.53
N ALA A 168 -8.47 2.01 -9.78
CA ALA A 168 -9.50 2.28 -8.78
C ALA A 168 -10.23 1.01 -8.31
N GLU A 169 -10.66 0.16 -9.25
CA GLU A 169 -11.34 -1.10 -8.94
C GLU A 169 -10.41 -2.09 -8.23
N ASP A 170 -9.18 -2.23 -8.71
CA ASP A 170 -8.17 -3.09 -8.11
C ASP A 170 -7.81 -2.62 -6.70
N PHE A 171 -7.64 -1.32 -6.50
CA PHE A 171 -7.41 -0.75 -5.18
C PHE A 171 -8.62 -0.95 -4.25
N GLY A 172 -9.84 -0.79 -4.78
CA GLY A 172 -11.08 -1.05 -4.05
C GLY A 172 -11.18 -2.49 -3.54
N THR A 173 -10.77 -3.46 -4.36
CA THR A 173 -10.72 -4.88 -3.96
C THR A 173 -9.72 -5.10 -2.82
N LEU A 174 -8.51 -4.51 -2.91
CA LEU A 174 -7.52 -4.59 -1.83
C LEU A 174 -8.01 -3.94 -0.53
N LEU A 175 -8.68 -2.78 -0.62
CA LEU A 175 -9.25 -2.07 0.53
C LEU A 175 -10.37 -2.85 1.22
N SER A 176 -11.05 -3.73 0.49
CA SER A 176 -12.18 -4.53 1.00
C SER A 176 -11.72 -5.83 1.69
N ALA A 177 -10.45 -6.21 1.52
CA ALA A 177 -9.92 -7.45 2.04
C ALA A 177 -9.87 -7.48 3.58
N LYS A 178 -10.28 -8.61 4.17
CA LYS A 178 -9.95 -8.99 5.56
C LYS A 178 -8.56 -9.60 5.65
N HIS A 179 -8.22 -10.45 4.69
CA HIS A 179 -6.92 -11.11 4.57
C HIS A 179 -6.25 -10.65 3.29
N LEU A 180 -5.13 -9.97 3.42
CA LEU A 180 -4.37 -9.40 2.30
C LEU A 180 -2.96 -9.98 2.28
N ALA A 181 -2.52 -10.48 1.13
CA ALA A 181 -1.12 -10.84 0.91
C ALA A 181 -0.42 -9.77 0.06
N ASN A 182 0.73 -9.30 0.53
CA ASN A 182 1.53 -8.31 -0.19
C ASN A 182 2.52 -8.97 -1.16
N SER A 183 2.87 -8.27 -2.22
CA SER A 183 3.72 -8.77 -3.31
C SER A 183 5.22 -8.89 -2.97
N GLY A 184 5.65 -8.44 -1.79
CA GLY A 184 7.07 -8.30 -1.44
C GLY A 184 7.75 -7.06 -2.05
N VAL A 185 7.20 -6.49 -3.11
CA VAL A 185 7.69 -5.29 -3.81
C VAL A 185 6.57 -4.29 -4.04
N GLY A 186 6.93 -3.01 -3.94
CA GLY A 186 6.01 -1.90 -4.19
C GLY A 186 5.11 -1.56 -3.00
N THR A 187 4.40 -0.44 -3.14
CA THR A 187 3.65 0.19 -2.05
C THR A 187 2.13 0.06 -2.19
N PHE A 188 1.62 -0.57 -3.28
CA PHE A 188 0.19 -0.62 -3.58
C PHE A 188 -0.60 -1.41 -2.53
N GLY A 189 -0.16 -2.65 -2.22
CA GLY A 189 -0.81 -3.49 -1.21
C GLY A 189 -0.72 -2.91 0.20
N ILE A 190 0.45 -2.40 0.60
CA ILE A 190 0.60 -1.78 1.93
C ILE A 190 -0.21 -0.49 2.07
N ALA A 191 -0.33 0.31 1.03
CA ALA A 191 -1.18 1.51 1.05
C ALA A 191 -2.66 1.14 1.23
N ALA A 192 -3.12 0.06 0.59
CA ALA A 192 -4.47 -0.46 0.83
C ALA A 192 -4.64 -0.93 2.30
N ALA A 193 -3.67 -1.66 2.85
CA ALA A 193 -3.69 -2.08 4.25
C ALA A 193 -3.73 -0.89 5.22
N LEU A 194 -2.98 0.19 4.93
CA LEU A 194 -2.98 1.41 5.73
C LEU A 194 -4.32 2.14 5.74
N CYS A 195 -5.02 2.15 4.61
CA CYS A 195 -6.31 2.82 4.45
C CYS A 195 -7.51 1.93 4.82
N SER A 196 -7.37 0.61 4.81
CA SER A 196 -8.49 -0.31 5.01
C SER A 196 -9.02 -0.28 6.45
N HIS A 197 -10.36 -0.25 6.57
CA HIS A 197 -11.08 -0.48 7.82
C HIS A 197 -11.42 -1.96 8.06
N ASN A 198 -11.26 -2.81 7.03
CA ASN A 198 -11.66 -4.21 7.06
C ASN A 198 -10.51 -5.18 7.35
N ILE A 199 -9.27 -4.77 7.08
CA ILE A 199 -8.13 -5.68 7.18
C ILE A 199 -7.90 -6.19 8.61
N GLU A 200 -7.81 -7.48 8.74
CA GLU A 200 -7.50 -8.21 9.97
C GLU A 200 -6.08 -8.79 9.93
N THR A 201 -5.66 -9.27 8.75
CA THR A 201 -4.34 -9.90 8.59
C THR A 201 -3.65 -9.44 7.30
N LEU A 202 -2.40 -8.98 7.44
CA LEU A 202 -1.48 -8.80 6.32
C LEU A 202 -0.47 -9.95 6.30
N HIS A 203 -0.48 -10.72 5.21
CA HIS A 203 0.49 -11.80 4.96
C HIS A 203 1.66 -11.26 4.13
N CYS A 204 2.87 -11.49 4.60
CA CYS A 204 4.10 -11.11 3.91
C CYS A 204 5.23 -12.09 4.23
N THR A 205 6.31 -12.01 3.47
CA THR A 205 7.52 -12.76 3.77
C THR A 205 8.46 -11.94 4.66
N ASP A 206 9.37 -12.59 5.36
CA ASP A 206 10.38 -11.93 6.20
C ASP A 206 11.34 -11.04 5.38
N ILE A 207 11.58 -11.38 4.11
CA ILE A 207 12.40 -10.57 3.19
C ILE A 207 11.72 -9.23 2.83
N SER A 208 10.38 -9.18 2.80
CA SER A 208 9.64 -7.95 2.49
C SER A 208 9.78 -6.86 3.56
N MET A 209 10.34 -7.18 4.69
CA MET A 209 10.60 -6.27 5.81
C MET A 209 11.90 -5.48 5.60
N SER A 210 12.02 -4.74 4.50
CA SER A 210 13.13 -3.80 4.35
C SER A 210 13.05 -2.68 5.40
N GLU A 211 14.17 -2.02 5.69
CA GLU A 211 14.23 -0.89 6.64
C GLU A 211 13.23 0.23 6.32
N HIS A 212 12.76 0.31 5.07
CA HIS A 212 11.81 1.31 4.61
C HIS A 212 10.33 0.93 4.83
N LEU A 213 10.02 -0.34 5.09
CA LEU A 213 8.66 -0.85 5.17
C LEU A 213 8.49 -1.81 6.36
N ASN A 214 8.68 -1.30 7.57
CA ASN A 214 8.35 -2.06 8.77
C ASN A 214 6.84 -2.16 8.93
N TYR A 215 6.23 -3.19 8.33
CA TYR A 215 4.78 -3.35 8.30
C TYR A 215 4.14 -3.45 9.70
N LYS A 216 4.84 -4.05 10.67
CA LYS A 216 4.34 -4.14 12.05
C LYS A 216 4.20 -2.77 12.68
N MET A 217 5.19 -1.90 12.49
CA MET A 217 5.10 -0.51 12.99
C MET A 217 4.06 0.29 12.21
N LEU A 218 4.04 0.16 10.86
CA LEU A 218 3.11 0.91 10.02
C LEU A 218 1.64 0.58 10.26
N LEU A 219 1.32 -0.68 10.59
CA LEU A 219 -0.06 -1.14 10.79
C LEU A 219 -0.48 -1.12 12.26
N GLY A 220 0.47 -0.99 13.17
CA GLY A 220 0.20 -0.99 14.61
C GLY A 220 -0.33 -2.33 15.11
N THR A 221 -1.12 -2.30 16.17
CA THR A 221 -1.69 -3.49 16.81
C THR A 221 -3.04 -3.91 16.24
N ASP A 222 -3.64 -3.10 15.39
CA ASP A 222 -4.98 -3.33 14.83
C ASP A 222 -5.00 -4.43 13.76
N VAL A 223 -3.82 -4.73 13.20
CA VAL A 223 -3.67 -5.70 12.09
C VAL A 223 -2.63 -6.74 12.48
N THR A 224 -2.99 -7.99 12.36
CA THR A 224 -2.02 -9.08 12.50
C THR A 224 -1.10 -9.11 11.28
N VAL A 225 0.20 -8.94 11.49
CA VAL A 225 1.20 -9.12 10.43
C VAL A 225 1.74 -10.56 10.51
N SER A 226 1.28 -11.40 9.60
CA SER A 226 1.70 -12.80 9.47
C SER A 226 2.94 -12.89 8.59
N LEU A 227 4.07 -13.27 9.18
CA LEU A 227 5.34 -13.43 8.49
C LEU A 227 5.57 -14.90 8.15
N MET A 228 5.73 -15.19 6.86
CA MET A 228 6.14 -16.50 6.39
C MET A 228 7.65 -16.51 6.14
N PRO A 229 8.43 -17.35 6.82
CA PRO A 229 9.86 -17.49 6.56
C PRO A 229 10.09 -18.05 5.15
N LEU A 230 11.14 -17.59 4.49
CA LEU A 230 11.50 -18.03 3.13
C LEU A 230 12.46 -19.25 3.13
N TYR A 231 12.68 -19.90 4.29
CA TYR A 231 13.59 -21.05 4.44
C TYR A 231 12.88 -22.23 5.06
#